data_f0625e06c43f8c31744ee283a74fbe6a
#
_entry.id   f0625e06c43f8c31744ee283a74fbe6a
#
_cell.length_a   1.000
_cell.length_b   1.000
_cell.length_c   1.000
_cell.angle_alpha   90.00
_cell.angle_beta   90.00
_cell.angle_gamma   90.00
#
_symmetry.space_group_name_H-M   'P 1'
#
loop_
_entity.id
_entity.type
_entity.pdbx_description
1 polymer ?
#
loop_
_entity_poly.entity_id
_entity_poly.type
_entity_poly.pdbx_seq_one_letter_code
_entity_poly.pdbx_strand_id
1 'polypeptide(L)'
;LALNSEYIYTGYNPSAGADTYHGTEPLANGFSSGYTAVTTGAGLWGQDAQGINFSSLGNNTYTLAGGVDYQAGGGMAASLGDLDTSYRLSSNKDEIAVDYLIQGPSLLTESETQAKANLLISLAEGRKDCMATISPHRANVVGVNNPETQTDNVLRYYSALSSSSYAVFDTGYKYTFDRFNNEFRYIPTNADIAGLMVRTAIEAYPWFSPAGLQRGTLNNAIKMAYNPTKAQRDVLYGARVNSVINQRGSGIILFGDKTALSYSSAFDRINVRRLFLTVEQALEGAANSQLFELNDSVTRSNFVNIVEPYLRDVEA
;
A
#
# COMPACT_ATOMS: atom_id res chain seq x y z
N LEU A 1 0.42 32.08 -7.81
CA LEU A 1 0.31 30.93 -6.90
C LEU A 1 -1.08 30.30 -6.99
N ALA A 2 -2.15 31.08 -6.87
CA ALA A 2 -3.53 30.55 -6.91
C ALA A 2 -3.92 29.88 -8.22
N LEU A 3 -3.38 30.33 -9.35
CA LEU A 3 -3.69 29.77 -10.67
C LEU A 3 -3.07 28.39 -10.92
N ASN A 4 -2.07 27.99 -10.13
CA ASN A 4 -1.30 26.78 -10.32
C ASN A 4 -1.32 25.84 -9.11
N SER A 5 -2.21 26.08 -8.17
CA SER A 5 -2.33 25.24 -6.97
C SER A 5 -3.78 24.93 -6.67
N GLU A 6 -4.10 23.64 -6.55
CA GLU A 6 -5.41 23.18 -6.09
C GLU A 6 -5.61 23.38 -4.58
N TYR A 7 -4.52 23.67 -3.85
CA TYR A 7 -4.51 23.73 -2.38
C TYR A 7 -4.23 25.13 -1.81
N ILE A 8 -3.84 26.09 -2.65
CA ILE A 8 -3.55 27.44 -2.21
C ILE A 8 -4.56 28.39 -2.81
N TYR A 9 -5.41 28.92 -1.98
CA TYR A 9 -6.36 29.93 -2.34
C TYR A 9 -5.86 31.29 -1.89
N THR A 10 -5.87 32.28 -2.78
CA THR A 10 -5.63 33.67 -2.40
C THR A 10 -6.94 34.30 -2.00
N GLY A 11 -6.91 34.97 -0.87
CA GLY A 11 -8.08 35.68 -0.42
C GLY A 11 -8.32 36.99 -1.17
N TYR A 12 -9.43 37.59 -0.90
CA TYR A 12 -9.80 38.91 -1.39
C TYR A 12 -8.92 40.00 -0.78
N ASN A 13 -8.48 40.94 -1.61
CA ASN A 13 -7.76 42.14 -1.15
C ASN A 13 -8.67 43.38 -1.25
N PRO A 14 -9.28 43.81 -0.16
CA PRO A 14 -10.22 44.92 -0.18
C PRO A 14 -9.54 46.27 -0.49
N SER A 15 -8.23 46.41 -0.34
CA SER A 15 -7.52 47.64 -0.70
C SER A 15 -7.26 47.79 -2.19
N ALA A 16 -7.42 46.72 -2.97
CA ALA A 16 -7.22 46.77 -4.43
C ALA A 16 -8.50 47.05 -5.20
N GLY A 17 -9.62 47.22 -4.52
CA GLY A 17 -10.93 47.43 -5.13
C GLY A 17 -12.01 46.61 -4.46
N ALA A 18 -13.10 47.23 -4.14
CA ALA A 18 -14.12 46.60 -3.30
C ALA A 18 -14.88 45.45 -4.01
N ASP A 19 -14.98 45.51 -5.31
CA ASP A 19 -15.88 44.65 -6.06
C ASP A 19 -15.18 43.44 -6.69
N THR A 20 -13.87 43.43 -6.62
CA THR A 20 -13.09 42.35 -7.22
C THR A 20 -12.14 41.79 -6.20
N TYR A 21 -12.11 40.51 -6.19
CA TYR A 21 -11.12 39.78 -5.47
C TYR A 21 -10.15 39.16 -6.47
N HIS A 22 -9.22 38.44 -5.96
CA HIS A 22 -8.31 37.69 -6.80
C HIS A 22 -9.07 36.70 -7.68
N GLY A 23 -9.06 36.93 -8.93
CA GLY A 23 -9.80 36.16 -9.92
C GLY A 23 -10.66 37.05 -10.80
N THR A 24 -11.45 36.46 -11.63
CA THR A 24 -12.28 37.14 -12.61
C THR A 24 -13.70 37.42 -12.13
N GLU A 25 -14.10 36.77 -11.06
CA GLU A 25 -15.44 36.88 -10.54
C GLU A 25 -15.55 37.92 -9.44
N PRO A 26 -16.59 38.72 -9.42
CA PRO A 26 -16.90 39.57 -8.29
C PRO A 26 -17.12 38.75 -7.05
N LEU A 27 -16.62 39.20 -5.92
CA LEU A 27 -16.78 38.53 -4.67
C LEU A 27 -18.27 38.26 -4.33
N ALA A 28 -19.14 39.21 -4.64
CA ALA A 28 -20.57 39.09 -4.41
C ALA A 28 -21.20 37.90 -5.14
N ASN A 29 -20.69 37.54 -6.29
CA ASN A 29 -21.25 36.41 -7.06
C ASN A 29 -20.63 35.06 -6.62
N GLY A 30 -19.37 35.08 -6.20
CA GLY A 30 -18.69 33.84 -5.80
C GLY A 30 -18.95 33.43 -4.36
N PHE A 31 -19.13 34.40 -3.48
CA PHE A 31 -19.11 34.14 -2.04
C PHE A 31 -20.25 34.82 -1.28
N SER A 32 -21.27 35.30 -1.96
CA SER A 32 -22.31 36.11 -1.33
C SER A 32 -23.16 35.39 -0.30
N SER A 33 -23.36 34.09 -0.44
CA SER A 33 -24.14 33.33 0.52
C SER A 33 -23.24 32.66 1.55
N GLY A 34 -23.45 33.00 2.80
CA GLY A 34 -22.66 32.45 3.89
C GLY A 34 -21.29 33.14 4.10
N TYR A 35 -21.02 34.19 3.33
CA TYR A 35 -19.81 34.96 3.55
C TYR A 35 -19.99 35.90 4.75
N THR A 36 -19.23 35.66 5.77
CA THR A 36 -19.20 36.49 6.95
C THR A 36 -17.88 37.26 6.99
N ALA A 37 -17.98 38.59 7.01
CA ALA A 37 -16.80 39.42 7.21
C ALA A 37 -16.25 39.18 8.60
N VAL A 38 -15.06 38.62 8.68
CA VAL A 38 -14.36 38.43 9.94
C VAL A 38 -13.46 39.62 10.16
N THR A 39 -13.76 40.38 11.19
CA THR A 39 -13.05 41.61 11.47
C THR A 39 -11.81 41.42 12.33
N THR A 40 -11.68 40.32 12.98
CA THR A 40 -10.52 40.00 13.83
C THR A 40 -10.28 38.50 13.89
N GLY A 41 -9.02 38.13 13.91
CA GLY A 41 -8.62 36.77 14.18
C GLY A 41 -7.81 36.11 13.09
N ALA A 42 -7.20 35.00 13.43
CA ALA A 42 -6.46 34.14 12.53
C ALA A 42 -7.41 33.26 11.71
N GLY A 43 -7.01 32.85 10.54
CA GLY A 43 -7.76 31.92 9.70
C GLY A 43 -8.69 32.55 8.68
N LEU A 44 -8.45 33.79 8.31
CA LEU A 44 -9.27 34.53 7.34
C LEU A 44 -8.84 34.17 5.90
N TRP A 45 -9.48 33.15 5.36
CA TRP A 45 -9.23 32.69 4.00
C TRP A 45 -10.51 32.65 3.17
N GLY A 46 -10.39 32.89 1.90
CA GLY A 46 -11.52 32.82 0.99
C GLY A 46 -12.66 33.77 1.42
N GLN A 47 -13.81 33.19 1.73
CA GLN A 47 -14.99 33.95 2.15
C GLN A 47 -14.77 34.70 3.47
N ASP A 48 -14.02 34.17 4.38
CA ASP A 48 -13.76 34.79 5.67
C ASP A 48 -12.82 36.00 5.61
N ALA A 49 -12.18 36.19 4.48
CA ALA A 49 -11.28 37.33 4.25
C ALA A 49 -11.97 38.57 3.69
N GLN A 50 -13.28 38.54 3.46
CA GLN A 50 -14.02 39.70 2.94
C GLN A 50 -13.95 40.88 3.91
N GLY A 51 -13.60 42.04 3.38
CA GLY A 51 -13.48 43.26 4.19
C GLY A 51 -12.18 43.34 4.99
N ILE A 52 -11.30 42.38 4.89
CA ILE A 52 -10.00 42.40 5.56
C ILE A 52 -8.92 42.88 4.60
N ASN A 53 -8.18 43.87 5.02
CA ASN A 53 -7.00 44.32 4.29
C ASN A 53 -5.82 43.44 4.66
N PHE A 54 -5.26 42.71 3.70
CA PHE A 54 -4.11 41.85 3.92
C PHE A 54 -2.87 42.58 4.43
N SER A 55 -2.71 43.85 4.08
CA SER A 55 -1.61 44.67 4.62
C SER A 55 -1.73 44.91 6.13
N SER A 56 -2.92 44.85 6.69
CA SER A 56 -3.15 45.03 8.14
C SER A 56 -2.93 43.72 8.93
N LEU A 57 -2.88 42.58 8.26
CA LEU A 57 -2.61 41.31 8.93
C LEU A 57 -1.15 41.13 9.32
N GLY A 58 -0.21 41.86 8.68
CA GLY A 58 1.22 41.76 8.94
C GLY A 58 1.78 40.36 8.56
N ASN A 59 2.87 40.00 9.21
CA ASN A 59 3.45 38.66 9.08
C ASN A 59 2.74 37.71 10.05
N ASN A 60 1.82 36.93 9.54
CA ASN A 60 1.10 35.95 10.34
C ASN A 60 1.63 34.54 10.08
N THR A 61 1.81 33.78 11.14
CA THR A 61 2.09 32.36 11.06
C THR A 61 0.79 31.62 11.39
N TYR A 62 0.32 30.85 10.41
CA TYR A 62 -0.86 30.01 10.60
C TYR A 62 -0.40 28.59 10.89
N THR A 63 -0.95 28.03 11.95
CA THR A 63 -0.76 26.60 12.27
C THR A 63 -1.98 25.84 11.80
N LEU A 64 -1.77 24.82 11.00
CA LEU A 64 -2.83 23.91 10.63
C LEU A 64 -3.34 23.20 11.89
N ALA A 65 -4.64 23.24 12.11
CA ALA A 65 -5.31 22.62 13.25
C ALA A 65 -6.45 21.72 12.76
N GLY A 66 -6.90 20.82 13.63
CA GLY A 66 -8.02 19.91 13.31
C GLY A 66 -7.64 18.72 12.47
N GLY A 67 -6.35 18.49 12.23
CA GLY A 67 -5.90 17.23 11.64
C GLY A 67 -6.20 16.06 12.57
N VAL A 68 -6.63 14.94 11.99
CA VAL A 68 -6.88 13.68 12.70
C VAL A 68 -5.90 12.65 12.18
N ASP A 69 -5.14 12.04 13.07
CA ASP A 69 -4.15 11.02 12.70
C ASP A 69 -4.72 9.61 12.63
N TYR A 70 -5.98 9.43 12.96
CA TYR A 70 -6.69 8.14 12.99
C TYR A 70 -5.98 7.03 13.79
N GLN A 71 -5.07 7.40 14.69
CA GLN A 71 -4.41 6.44 15.55
C GLN A 71 -5.25 6.19 16.80
N ALA A 72 -5.38 4.91 17.13
CA ALA A 72 -5.93 4.47 18.39
C ALA A 72 -5.03 3.38 18.98
N GLY A 73 -5.10 3.14 20.28
CA GLY A 73 -4.14 2.30 21.02
C GLY A 73 -3.93 0.86 20.52
N GLY A 74 -4.78 0.36 19.62
CA GLY A 74 -4.69 -0.98 19.05
C GLY A 74 -4.41 -1.03 17.54
N GLY A 75 -4.54 0.08 16.84
CA GLY A 75 -4.41 0.12 15.39
C GLY A 75 -4.91 1.41 14.76
N MET A 76 -5.19 1.39 13.49
CA MET A 76 -5.72 2.52 12.75
C MET A 76 -7.25 2.62 12.94
N ALA A 77 -7.75 3.80 13.30
CA ALA A 77 -9.17 4.07 13.52
C ALA A 77 -9.92 4.51 12.24
N ALA A 78 -9.39 4.18 11.06
CA ALA A 78 -10.05 4.50 9.80
C ALA A 78 -11.28 3.60 9.58
N SER A 79 -12.32 4.18 9.00
CA SER A 79 -13.51 3.43 8.58
C SER A 79 -13.18 2.44 7.47
N LEU A 80 -13.67 1.21 7.57
CA LEU A 80 -13.51 0.21 6.52
C LEU A 80 -14.18 0.64 5.21
N GLY A 81 -15.30 1.37 5.28
CA GLY A 81 -15.99 1.92 4.10
C GLY A 81 -15.17 2.96 3.35
N ASP A 82 -14.49 3.84 4.08
CA ASP A 82 -13.61 4.86 3.48
C ASP A 82 -12.39 4.20 2.82
N LEU A 83 -11.85 3.16 3.47
CA LEU A 83 -10.76 2.37 2.90
C LEU A 83 -11.19 1.61 1.64
N ASP A 84 -12.37 0.98 1.63
CA ASP A 84 -12.91 0.32 0.43
C ASP A 84 -13.06 1.32 -0.72
N THR A 85 -13.63 2.49 -0.44
CA THR A 85 -13.78 3.56 -1.43
C THR A 85 -12.42 3.98 -1.99
N SER A 86 -11.42 4.17 -1.12
CA SER A 86 -10.07 4.55 -1.54
C SER A 86 -9.39 3.47 -2.37
N TYR A 87 -9.50 2.20 -1.97
CA TYR A 87 -8.90 1.10 -2.71
C TYR A 87 -9.55 0.88 -4.08
N ARG A 88 -10.86 1.12 -4.21
CA ARG A 88 -11.58 1.03 -5.49
C ARG A 88 -11.10 2.04 -6.52
N LEU A 89 -10.50 3.14 -6.12
CA LEU A 89 -9.86 4.08 -7.06
C LEU A 89 -8.76 3.42 -7.89
N SER A 90 -8.07 2.43 -7.32
CA SER A 90 -7.05 1.65 -8.00
C SER A 90 -7.56 0.35 -8.64
N SER A 91 -8.88 0.17 -8.80
CA SER A 91 -9.45 -1.06 -9.37
C SER A 91 -9.25 -1.20 -10.88
N ASN A 92 -9.17 -0.07 -11.60
CA ASN A 92 -8.96 -0.07 -13.04
C ASN A 92 -7.46 -0.19 -13.36
N LYS A 93 -7.05 -1.34 -13.89
CA LYS A 93 -5.66 -1.60 -14.26
C LYS A 93 -5.19 -0.76 -15.46
N ASP A 94 -6.11 -0.36 -16.34
CA ASP A 94 -5.78 0.40 -17.55
C ASP A 94 -5.45 1.87 -17.25
N GLU A 95 -5.94 2.39 -16.12
CA GLU A 95 -5.69 3.77 -15.70
C GLU A 95 -4.54 3.88 -14.70
N ILE A 96 -4.43 2.92 -13.78
CA ILE A 96 -3.47 2.97 -12.68
C ILE A 96 -2.66 1.68 -12.63
N ALA A 97 -1.37 1.78 -12.92
CA ALA A 97 -0.44 0.66 -12.77
C ALA A 97 -0.10 0.46 -11.28
N VAL A 98 -0.32 -0.76 -10.78
CA VAL A 98 -0.02 -1.16 -9.39
C VAL A 98 0.65 -2.52 -9.39
N ASP A 99 1.83 -2.63 -8.80
CA ASP A 99 2.53 -3.90 -8.64
C ASP A 99 2.20 -4.59 -7.31
N TYR A 100 2.01 -3.79 -6.25
CA TYR A 100 1.79 -4.30 -4.90
C TYR A 100 0.71 -3.52 -4.16
N LEU A 101 -0.19 -4.27 -3.52
CA LEU A 101 -1.19 -3.77 -2.58
C LEU A 101 -0.72 -4.08 -1.15
N ILE A 102 -0.36 -3.07 -0.41
CA ILE A 102 0.18 -3.20 0.94
C ILE A 102 -0.95 -2.96 1.93
N GLN A 103 -1.20 -3.95 2.82
CA GLN A 103 -2.23 -3.81 3.84
C GLN A 103 -1.98 -2.61 4.79
N GLY A 104 -0.71 -2.33 5.09
CA GLY A 104 -0.36 -1.34 6.10
C GLY A 104 -0.72 -1.80 7.53
N PRO A 105 -1.00 -0.86 8.45
CA PRO A 105 -1.31 -1.19 9.83
C PRO A 105 -2.66 -1.90 9.98
N SER A 106 -2.79 -2.69 11.06
CA SER A 106 -4.07 -3.28 11.43
C SER A 106 -5.08 -2.21 11.85
N LEU A 107 -6.37 -2.50 11.67
CA LEU A 107 -7.46 -1.70 12.24
C LEU A 107 -7.64 -2.02 13.73
N LEU A 108 -8.60 -1.38 14.36
CA LEU A 108 -8.84 -1.51 15.82
C LEU A 108 -9.18 -2.95 16.24
N THR A 109 -9.97 -3.63 15.44
CA THR A 109 -10.40 -4.99 15.71
C THR A 109 -9.80 -5.99 14.73
N GLU A 110 -9.69 -7.25 15.16
CA GLU A 110 -9.24 -8.36 14.30
C GLU A 110 -10.19 -8.55 13.12
N SER A 111 -11.49 -8.48 13.35
CA SER A 111 -12.52 -8.64 12.33
C SER A 111 -12.44 -7.57 11.23
N GLU A 112 -12.25 -6.30 11.60
CA GLU A 112 -12.06 -5.22 10.62
C GLU A 112 -10.74 -5.38 9.85
N THR A 113 -9.69 -5.82 10.53
CA THR A 113 -8.40 -6.11 9.89
C THR A 113 -8.51 -7.25 8.87
N GLN A 114 -9.26 -8.30 9.20
CA GLN A 114 -9.57 -9.41 8.27
C GLN A 114 -10.40 -8.94 7.07
N ALA A 115 -11.40 -8.10 7.32
CA ALA A 115 -12.21 -7.52 6.26
C ALA A 115 -11.36 -6.64 5.31
N LYS A 116 -10.49 -5.79 5.85
CA LYS A 116 -9.51 -5.02 5.09
C LYS A 116 -8.58 -5.91 4.25
N ALA A 117 -8.08 -6.99 4.84
CA ALA A 117 -7.23 -7.95 4.13
C ALA A 117 -7.98 -8.62 2.97
N ASN A 118 -9.22 -9.06 3.20
CA ASN A 118 -10.05 -9.67 2.16
C ASN A 118 -10.40 -8.67 1.03
N LEU A 119 -10.60 -7.39 1.33
CA LEU A 119 -10.77 -6.35 0.31
C LEU A 119 -9.54 -6.27 -0.62
N LEU A 120 -8.35 -6.25 -0.05
CA LEU A 120 -7.11 -6.20 -0.84
C LEU A 120 -6.88 -7.49 -1.64
N ILE A 121 -7.19 -8.65 -1.09
CA ILE A 121 -7.12 -9.93 -1.79
C ILE A 121 -8.08 -9.93 -2.98
N SER A 122 -9.34 -9.51 -2.78
CA SER A 122 -10.33 -9.43 -3.84
C SER A 122 -9.95 -8.44 -4.93
N LEU A 123 -9.35 -7.31 -4.55
CA LEU A 123 -8.85 -6.32 -5.50
C LEU A 123 -7.71 -6.89 -6.34
N ALA A 124 -6.73 -7.57 -5.72
CA ALA A 124 -5.63 -8.21 -6.43
C ALA A 124 -6.13 -9.31 -7.39
N GLU A 125 -7.11 -10.11 -6.96
CA GLU A 125 -7.75 -11.13 -7.81
C GLU A 125 -8.57 -10.55 -8.96
N GLY A 126 -9.21 -9.41 -8.74
CA GLY A 126 -9.94 -8.70 -9.79
C GLY A 126 -9.02 -8.11 -10.85
N ARG A 127 -7.93 -7.48 -10.41
CA ARG A 127 -6.93 -6.87 -11.29
C ARG A 127 -6.07 -7.89 -12.02
N LYS A 128 -5.57 -8.91 -11.33
CA LYS A 128 -4.66 -9.97 -11.84
C LYS A 128 -3.28 -9.48 -12.30
N ASP A 129 -2.91 -8.25 -12.03
CA ASP A 129 -1.63 -7.62 -12.38
C ASP A 129 -0.74 -7.29 -11.17
N CYS A 130 -1.23 -7.48 -9.96
CA CYS A 130 -0.55 -7.11 -8.72
C CYS A 130 -0.65 -8.20 -7.65
N MET A 131 0.12 -8.02 -6.57
CA MET A 131 0.08 -8.90 -5.40
C MET A 131 -0.22 -8.13 -4.12
N ALA A 132 -1.07 -8.70 -3.25
CA ALA A 132 -1.37 -8.16 -1.93
C ALA A 132 -0.43 -8.74 -0.87
N THR A 133 0.12 -7.90 0.01
CA THR A 133 0.94 -8.31 1.15
C THR A 133 0.19 -8.06 2.46
N ILE A 134 0.03 -9.11 3.25
CA ILE A 134 -0.87 -9.14 4.41
C ILE A 134 -0.11 -9.60 5.66
N SER A 135 -0.18 -8.78 6.72
CA SER A 135 0.28 -9.13 8.07
C SER A 135 -0.90 -9.45 9.00
N PRO A 136 -0.71 -10.23 10.06
CA PRO A 136 -1.76 -10.52 11.02
C PRO A 136 -2.17 -9.26 11.80
N HIS A 137 -3.29 -9.34 12.52
CA HIS A 137 -3.69 -8.26 13.42
C HIS A 137 -2.65 -8.06 14.53
N ARG A 138 -2.38 -6.79 14.87
CA ARG A 138 -1.31 -6.42 15.82
C ARG A 138 -1.39 -7.17 17.14
N ALA A 139 -2.58 -7.27 17.73
CA ALA A 139 -2.77 -7.92 19.03
C ALA A 139 -2.56 -9.46 18.98
N ASN A 140 -2.45 -10.05 17.81
CA ASN A 140 -2.19 -11.49 17.69
C ASN A 140 -0.75 -11.85 18.06
N VAL A 141 0.17 -10.91 17.92
CA VAL A 141 1.61 -11.14 18.14
C VAL A 141 2.27 -10.12 19.06
N VAL A 142 1.87 -8.84 19.04
CA VAL A 142 2.45 -7.79 19.88
C VAL A 142 1.79 -7.81 21.26
N GLY A 143 2.62 -7.93 22.30
CA GLY A 143 2.14 -8.02 23.68
C GLY A 143 1.77 -9.43 24.13
N VAL A 144 1.86 -10.43 23.26
CA VAL A 144 1.66 -11.85 23.58
C VAL A 144 3.01 -12.48 23.87
N ASN A 145 3.21 -13.00 25.09
CA ASN A 145 4.51 -13.52 25.51
C ASN A 145 4.69 -15.02 25.25
N ASN A 146 3.61 -15.76 24.98
CA ASN A 146 3.66 -17.19 24.71
C ASN A 146 3.73 -17.46 23.20
N PRO A 147 4.81 -18.05 22.68
CA PRO A 147 4.97 -18.33 21.25
C PRO A 147 3.95 -19.32 20.67
N GLU A 148 3.41 -20.23 21.49
CA GLU A 148 2.33 -21.14 21.06
C GLU A 148 1.06 -20.36 20.82
N THR A 149 0.68 -19.50 21.77
CA THR A 149 -0.49 -18.62 21.62
C THR A 149 -0.34 -17.69 20.42
N GLN A 150 0.87 -17.15 20.16
CA GLN A 150 1.14 -16.35 18.97
C GLN A 150 0.92 -17.16 17.68
N THR A 151 1.41 -18.42 17.67
CA THR A 151 1.21 -19.33 16.53
C THR A 151 -0.28 -19.57 16.27
N ASP A 152 -1.04 -19.94 17.30
CA ASP A 152 -2.47 -20.21 17.20
C ASP A 152 -3.27 -18.98 16.74
N ASN A 153 -2.94 -17.81 17.27
CA ASN A 153 -3.55 -16.55 16.86
C ASN A 153 -3.31 -16.25 15.39
N VAL A 154 -2.08 -16.42 14.90
CA VAL A 154 -1.71 -16.19 13.50
C VAL A 154 -2.45 -17.21 12.60
N LEU A 155 -2.48 -18.47 12.97
CA LEU A 155 -3.18 -19.49 12.22
C LEU A 155 -4.69 -19.20 12.14
N ARG A 156 -5.30 -18.85 13.28
CA ARG A 156 -6.71 -18.48 13.35
C ARG A 156 -7.01 -17.27 12.45
N TYR A 157 -6.17 -16.23 12.50
CA TYR A 157 -6.33 -15.04 11.69
C TYR A 157 -6.36 -15.37 10.20
N TYR A 158 -5.38 -16.13 9.72
CA TYR A 158 -5.25 -16.44 8.30
C TYR A 158 -6.24 -17.51 7.81
N SER A 159 -6.77 -18.34 8.70
CA SER A 159 -7.80 -19.31 8.34
C SER A 159 -9.12 -18.66 7.89
N ALA A 160 -9.37 -17.44 8.34
CA ALA A 160 -10.55 -16.66 7.97
C ALA A 160 -10.39 -15.86 6.66
N LEU A 161 -9.18 -15.84 6.08
CA LEU A 161 -8.91 -15.11 4.86
C LEU A 161 -9.09 -15.98 3.61
N SER A 162 -9.48 -15.31 2.53
CA SER A 162 -9.65 -15.92 1.22
C SER A 162 -8.35 -16.55 0.71
N SER A 163 -8.49 -17.67 0.01
CA SER A 163 -7.39 -18.35 -0.66
C SER A 163 -7.09 -17.65 -1.99
N SER A 164 -5.87 -17.20 -2.18
CA SER A 164 -5.47 -16.52 -3.42
C SER A 164 -3.99 -16.70 -3.71
N SER A 165 -3.64 -16.90 -4.97
CA SER A 165 -2.24 -16.84 -5.40
C SER A 165 -1.72 -15.41 -5.58
N TYR A 166 -2.59 -14.41 -5.53
CA TYR A 166 -2.25 -12.99 -5.63
C TYR A 166 -2.03 -12.34 -4.25
N ALA A 167 -1.98 -13.13 -3.18
CA ALA A 167 -1.70 -12.63 -1.85
C ALA A 167 -0.54 -13.37 -1.19
N VAL A 168 0.14 -12.69 -0.27
CA VAL A 168 1.27 -13.21 0.52
C VAL A 168 1.02 -12.90 1.98
N PHE A 169 1.12 -13.93 2.84
CA PHE A 169 0.94 -13.84 4.28
C PHE A 169 2.27 -13.91 5.01
N ASP A 170 2.47 -13.06 6.01
CA ASP A 170 3.65 -13.04 6.87
C ASP A 170 3.35 -13.27 8.36
N THR A 171 4.36 -13.39 9.21
CA THR A 171 4.18 -13.66 10.65
C THR A 171 4.09 -12.42 11.53
N GLY A 172 4.17 -11.20 10.97
CA GLY A 172 3.78 -10.11 11.82
C GLY A 172 4.54 -8.81 11.85
N TYR A 173 5.19 -8.51 12.98
CA TYR A 173 5.61 -7.15 13.33
C TYR A 173 7.07 -7.10 13.69
N LYS A 174 7.81 -6.17 13.07
CA LYS A 174 9.18 -5.82 13.46
C LYS A 174 9.19 -4.65 14.44
N TYR A 175 10.16 -4.67 15.35
CA TYR A 175 10.46 -3.55 16.25
C TYR A 175 11.55 -2.70 15.63
N THR A 176 11.27 -1.42 15.44
CA THR A 176 12.16 -0.47 14.77
C THR A 176 12.15 0.86 15.49
N PHE A 177 13.19 1.66 15.25
CA PHE A 177 13.29 3.02 15.76
C PHE A 177 12.65 4.01 14.79
N ASP A 178 11.65 4.73 15.25
CA ASP A 178 11.03 5.85 14.56
C ASP A 178 11.83 7.13 14.87
N ARG A 179 12.69 7.52 13.94
CA ARG A 179 13.56 8.69 14.09
C ARG A 179 12.80 10.02 14.12
N PHE A 180 11.59 10.07 13.59
CA PHE A 180 10.80 11.30 13.51
C PHE A 180 10.13 11.61 14.84
N ASN A 181 9.63 10.58 15.53
CA ASN A 181 9.01 10.69 16.83
C ASN A 181 9.97 10.33 17.98
N ASN A 182 11.22 9.94 17.67
CA ASN A 182 12.24 9.55 18.65
C ASN A 182 11.77 8.44 19.59
N GLU A 183 11.08 7.45 19.05
CA GLU A 183 10.57 6.32 19.82
C GLU A 183 10.68 5.00 19.07
N PHE A 184 10.63 3.91 19.81
CA PHE A 184 10.60 2.56 19.22
C PHE A 184 9.16 2.09 19.04
N ARG A 185 8.87 1.57 17.86
CA ARG A 185 7.53 1.08 17.50
C ARG A 185 7.55 -0.31 16.89
N TYR A 186 6.45 -1.04 17.08
CA TYR A 186 6.16 -2.23 16.30
C TYR A 186 5.39 -1.83 15.04
N ILE A 187 5.95 -2.14 13.88
CA ILE A 187 5.30 -1.93 12.57
C ILE A 187 5.11 -3.25 11.84
N PRO A 188 4.04 -3.41 11.04
CA PRO A 188 3.77 -4.64 10.30
C PRO A 188 4.85 -4.87 9.22
N THR A 189 5.12 -6.14 8.91
CA THR A 189 6.14 -6.52 7.91
C THR A 189 5.62 -6.60 6.49
N ASN A 190 4.31 -6.39 6.24
CA ASN A 190 3.74 -6.46 4.90
C ASN A 190 4.43 -5.52 3.89
N ALA A 191 4.78 -4.30 4.30
CA ALA A 191 5.52 -3.36 3.46
C ALA A 191 6.97 -3.84 3.20
N ASP A 192 7.60 -4.48 4.18
CA ASP A 192 8.93 -5.05 4.01
C ASP A 192 8.91 -6.21 3.01
N ILE A 193 7.87 -7.06 3.05
CA ILE A 193 7.72 -8.17 2.10
C ILE A 193 7.56 -7.63 0.67
N ALA A 194 6.74 -6.61 0.47
CA ALA A 194 6.65 -5.92 -0.82
C ALA A 194 8.01 -5.35 -1.23
N GLY A 195 8.71 -4.68 -0.32
CA GLY A 195 10.06 -4.14 -0.55
C GLY A 195 11.10 -5.21 -0.90
N LEU A 196 11.03 -6.39 -0.30
CA LEU A 196 11.89 -7.53 -0.66
C LEU A 196 11.63 -8.03 -2.09
N MET A 197 10.36 -8.09 -2.50
CA MET A 197 9.98 -8.45 -3.86
C MET A 197 10.47 -7.42 -4.87
N VAL A 198 10.35 -6.12 -4.57
CA VAL A 198 10.87 -5.02 -5.41
C VAL A 198 12.39 -5.10 -5.51
N ARG A 199 13.07 -5.21 -4.36
CA ARG A 199 14.54 -5.32 -4.34
C ARG A 199 15.03 -6.51 -5.16
N THR A 200 14.38 -7.65 -5.03
CA THR A 200 14.70 -8.85 -5.80
C THR A 200 14.53 -8.63 -7.30
N ALA A 201 13.50 -7.87 -7.72
CA ALA A 201 13.30 -7.55 -9.12
C ALA A 201 14.39 -6.62 -9.68
N ILE A 202 14.93 -5.72 -8.86
CA ILE A 202 15.97 -4.77 -9.27
C ILE A 202 17.37 -5.45 -9.28
N GLU A 203 17.67 -6.23 -8.25
CA GLU A 203 19.02 -6.84 -8.08
C GLU A 203 19.22 -8.12 -8.88
N ALA A 204 18.13 -8.81 -9.22
CA ALA A 204 18.14 -10.05 -9.99
C ALA A 204 17.01 -10.01 -11.05
N TYR A 205 16.01 -10.88 -10.90
CA TYR A 205 14.83 -10.89 -11.77
C TYR A 205 13.55 -11.01 -10.94
N PRO A 206 12.40 -10.55 -11.47
CA PRO A 206 11.12 -10.61 -10.77
C PRO A 206 10.71 -12.02 -10.31
N TRP A 207 11.13 -13.05 -11.01
CA TRP A 207 10.82 -14.45 -10.75
C TRP A 207 11.81 -15.18 -9.83
N PHE A 208 12.74 -14.47 -9.23
CA PHE A 208 13.53 -15.06 -8.15
C PHE A 208 12.76 -15.00 -6.82
N SER A 209 13.00 -15.99 -5.96
CA SER A 209 12.42 -15.98 -4.62
C SER A 209 12.95 -14.80 -3.79
N PRO A 210 12.09 -13.98 -3.18
CA PRO A 210 12.50 -12.89 -2.30
C PRO A 210 12.93 -13.35 -0.92
N ALA A 211 12.89 -14.67 -0.65
CA ALA A 211 13.19 -15.25 0.64
C ALA A 211 14.65 -15.74 0.74
N GLY A 212 15.04 -16.07 1.96
CA GLY A 212 16.34 -16.69 2.25
C GLY A 212 17.45 -15.71 2.56
N LEU A 213 18.66 -16.25 2.75
CA LEU A 213 19.81 -15.50 3.26
C LEU A 213 20.35 -14.44 2.29
N GLN A 214 20.20 -14.69 1.00
CA GLN A 214 20.74 -13.79 -0.03
C GLN A 214 19.88 -12.55 -0.27
N ARG A 215 18.57 -12.72 -0.32
CA ARG A 215 17.62 -11.66 -0.73
C ARG A 215 16.59 -11.32 0.34
N GLY A 216 16.33 -12.21 1.30
CA GLY A 216 15.27 -12.10 2.28
C GLY A 216 15.57 -11.26 3.52
N THR A 217 16.70 -10.57 3.60
CA THR A 217 17.08 -9.78 4.78
C THR A 217 16.24 -8.51 4.88
N LEU A 218 15.58 -8.32 6.03
CA LEU A 218 14.84 -7.10 6.36
C LEU A 218 15.77 -6.06 6.94
N ASN A 219 15.68 -4.84 6.43
CA ASN A 219 16.43 -3.70 6.94
C ASN A 219 15.67 -3.01 8.08
N ASN A 220 16.40 -2.29 8.93
CA ASN A 220 15.84 -1.48 10.02
C ASN A 220 14.93 -2.29 10.96
N ALA A 221 15.30 -3.53 11.25
CA ALA A 221 14.58 -4.39 12.18
C ALA A 221 15.51 -4.78 13.34
N ILE A 222 15.15 -4.43 14.56
CA ILE A 222 15.93 -4.72 15.76
C ILE A 222 15.56 -6.12 16.28
N LYS A 223 14.27 -6.40 16.34
CA LYS A 223 13.70 -7.69 16.74
C LYS A 223 12.33 -7.89 16.13
N MET A 224 11.87 -9.12 16.13
CA MET A 224 10.49 -9.47 15.78
C MET A 224 9.62 -9.56 17.04
N ALA A 225 8.33 -9.20 16.92
CA ALA A 225 7.35 -9.43 17.97
C ALA A 225 7.11 -10.93 18.21
N TYR A 226 7.23 -11.71 17.14
CA TYR A 226 7.10 -13.16 17.13
C TYR A 226 8.24 -13.77 16.33
N ASN A 227 8.97 -14.70 16.95
CA ASN A 227 10.06 -15.44 16.31
C ASN A 227 9.79 -16.95 16.43
N PRO A 228 9.16 -17.58 15.42
CA PRO A 228 8.72 -18.96 15.50
C PRO A 228 9.89 -19.95 15.55
N THR A 229 9.77 -20.98 16.36
CA THR A 229 10.64 -22.15 16.39
C THR A 229 10.51 -22.95 15.08
N LYS A 230 11.41 -23.92 14.87
CA LYS A 230 11.34 -24.78 13.67
C LYS A 230 9.99 -25.49 13.55
N ALA A 231 9.51 -26.11 14.63
CA ALA A 231 8.24 -26.82 14.63
C ALA A 231 7.05 -25.89 14.31
N GLN A 232 7.05 -24.69 14.88
CA GLN A 232 6.02 -23.68 14.59
C GLN A 232 6.09 -23.20 13.14
N ARG A 233 7.30 -23.03 12.59
CA ARG A 233 7.45 -22.67 11.17
C ARG A 233 6.90 -23.72 10.22
N ASP A 234 7.12 -25.00 10.54
CA ASP A 234 6.62 -26.10 9.73
C ASP A 234 5.07 -26.07 9.66
N VAL A 235 4.42 -25.80 10.80
CA VAL A 235 2.97 -25.63 10.87
C VAL A 235 2.50 -24.39 10.13
N LEU A 236 3.12 -23.23 10.35
CA LEU A 236 2.80 -21.97 9.68
C LEU A 236 2.96 -22.08 8.16
N TYR A 237 4.04 -22.73 7.71
CA TYR A 237 4.30 -22.94 6.29
C TYR A 237 3.24 -23.86 5.65
N GLY A 238 2.78 -24.88 6.37
CA GLY A 238 1.64 -25.68 5.95
C GLY A 238 0.35 -24.87 5.82
N ALA A 239 0.19 -23.84 6.65
CA ALA A 239 -0.93 -22.89 6.63
C ALA A 239 -0.71 -21.68 5.70
N ARG A 240 0.24 -21.72 4.78
CA ARG A 240 0.51 -20.67 3.78
C ARG A 240 1.15 -19.40 4.35
N VAL A 241 1.67 -19.42 5.55
CA VAL A 241 2.25 -18.25 6.22
C VAL A 241 3.76 -18.28 6.08
N ASN A 242 4.33 -17.21 5.57
CA ASN A 242 5.77 -17.04 5.42
C ASN A 242 6.35 -16.48 6.71
N SER A 243 7.21 -17.24 7.35
CA SER A 243 7.81 -16.84 8.61
C SER A 243 8.89 -15.77 8.40
N VAL A 244 8.81 -14.70 9.16
CA VAL A 244 9.92 -13.74 9.31
C VAL A 244 10.63 -14.10 10.60
N ILE A 245 11.90 -14.45 10.51
CA ILE A 245 12.69 -15.01 11.63
C ILE A 245 13.94 -14.19 11.88
N ASN A 246 14.37 -14.19 13.13
CA ASN A 246 15.70 -13.72 13.51
C ASN A 246 16.67 -14.90 13.45
N GLN A 247 17.50 -14.90 12.42
CA GLN A 247 18.51 -15.95 12.22
C GLN A 247 19.87 -15.50 12.77
N ARG A 248 20.47 -16.32 13.61
CA ARG A 248 21.78 -16.05 14.19
C ARG A 248 22.84 -15.86 13.10
N GLY A 249 23.52 -14.72 13.14
CA GLY A 249 24.57 -14.37 12.18
C GLY A 249 24.09 -13.73 10.87
N SER A 250 22.79 -13.77 10.58
CA SER A 250 22.23 -13.24 9.31
C SER A 250 21.18 -12.16 9.53
N GLY A 251 20.77 -11.92 10.78
CA GLY A 251 19.76 -10.92 11.11
C GLY A 251 18.33 -11.42 10.89
N ILE A 252 17.44 -10.49 10.62
CA ILE A 252 16.00 -10.77 10.42
C ILE A 252 15.77 -11.03 8.94
N ILE A 253 15.21 -12.20 8.63
CA ILE A 253 15.03 -12.67 7.26
C ILE A 253 13.60 -13.20 7.02
N LEU A 254 13.13 -13.05 5.80
CA LEU A 254 11.97 -13.77 5.29
C LEU A 254 12.37 -15.23 5.01
N PHE A 255 11.70 -16.17 5.65
CA PHE A 255 11.97 -17.61 5.55
C PHE A 255 10.72 -18.36 5.07
N GLY A 256 10.36 -18.13 3.82
CA GLY A 256 9.23 -18.74 3.13
C GLY A 256 8.88 -17.95 1.88
N ASP A 257 8.37 -18.60 0.87
CA ASP A 257 7.98 -18.00 -0.42
C ASP A 257 6.63 -18.52 -0.94
N LYS A 258 5.71 -18.82 -0.03
CA LYS A 258 4.36 -19.26 -0.38
C LYS A 258 3.42 -18.09 -0.64
N THR A 259 2.54 -18.26 -1.63
CA THR A 259 1.35 -17.44 -1.77
C THR A 259 0.26 -17.90 -0.80
N ALA A 260 -0.81 -17.13 -0.69
CA ALA A 260 -1.97 -17.47 0.15
C ALA A 260 -2.88 -18.55 -0.45
N LEU A 261 -2.43 -19.27 -1.48
CA LEU A 261 -3.20 -20.32 -2.14
C LEU A 261 -3.31 -21.56 -1.24
N SER A 262 -4.53 -22.04 -1.02
CA SER A 262 -4.82 -23.13 -0.06
C SER A 262 -4.62 -24.54 -0.62
N TYR A 263 -4.46 -24.68 -1.92
CA TYR A 263 -4.27 -25.98 -2.57
C TYR A 263 -2.93 -26.02 -3.30
N SER A 264 -2.44 -27.24 -3.55
CA SER A 264 -1.16 -27.43 -4.25
C SER A 264 -1.28 -27.06 -5.74
N SER A 265 -0.46 -26.12 -6.15
CA SER A 265 -0.37 -25.63 -7.52
C SER A 265 1.02 -25.05 -7.76
N ALA A 266 1.44 -24.88 -9.01
CA ALA A 266 2.63 -24.10 -9.34
C ALA A 266 2.55 -22.66 -8.78
N PHE A 267 1.34 -22.10 -8.71
CA PHE A 267 1.07 -20.78 -8.20
C PHE A 267 1.03 -20.67 -6.66
N ASP A 268 1.32 -21.74 -5.93
CA ASP A 268 1.48 -21.68 -4.47
C ASP A 268 2.82 -21.05 -4.06
N ARG A 269 3.66 -20.66 -5.05
CA ARG A 269 4.95 -20.01 -4.84
C ARG A 269 4.93 -18.56 -5.34
N ILE A 270 5.54 -17.66 -4.54
CA ILE A 270 5.64 -16.24 -4.87
C ILE A 270 6.40 -16.04 -6.18
N ASN A 271 7.54 -16.73 -6.34
CA ASN A 271 8.38 -16.60 -7.51
C ASN A 271 7.65 -16.99 -8.80
N VAL A 272 6.90 -18.08 -8.79
CA VAL A 272 6.13 -18.53 -9.97
C VAL A 272 5.00 -17.55 -10.30
N ARG A 273 4.25 -17.09 -9.26
CA ARG A 273 3.21 -16.08 -9.51
C ARG A 273 3.80 -14.80 -10.09
N ARG A 274 4.91 -14.33 -9.58
CA ARG A 274 5.60 -13.14 -10.10
C ARG A 274 6.13 -13.33 -11.51
N LEU A 275 6.65 -14.51 -11.84
CA LEU A 275 7.03 -14.84 -13.21
C LEU A 275 5.84 -14.61 -14.16
N PHE A 276 4.70 -15.19 -13.83
CA PHE A 276 3.51 -15.06 -14.68
C PHE A 276 3.02 -13.62 -14.78
N LEU A 277 2.98 -12.86 -13.68
CA LEU A 277 2.60 -11.44 -13.72
C LEU A 277 3.52 -10.63 -14.66
N THR A 278 4.83 -10.87 -14.60
CA THR A 278 5.80 -10.17 -15.45
C THR A 278 5.65 -10.58 -16.93
N VAL A 279 5.48 -11.87 -17.18
CA VAL A 279 5.29 -12.37 -18.55
C VAL A 279 3.96 -11.89 -19.12
N GLU A 280 2.87 -11.98 -18.36
CA GLU A 280 1.54 -11.51 -18.79
C GLU A 280 1.58 -10.02 -19.15
N GLN A 281 2.21 -9.18 -18.32
CA GLN A 281 2.34 -7.74 -18.58
C GLN A 281 3.16 -7.44 -19.84
N ALA A 282 4.26 -8.14 -20.04
CA ALA A 282 5.09 -8.00 -21.24
C ALA A 282 4.36 -8.44 -22.51
N LEU A 283 3.64 -9.56 -22.44
CA LEU A 283 2.86 -10.09 -23.56
C LEU A 283 1.63 -9.24 -23.87
N GLU A 284 0.97 -8.67 -22.87
CA GLU A 284 -0.16 -7.74 -23.04
C GLU A 284 0.27 -6.53 -23.88
N GLY A 285 1.44 -5.96 -23.59
CA GLY A 285 2.01 -4.88 -24.40
C GLY A 285 2.23 -5.27 -25.86
N ALA A 286 2.76 -6.46 -26.12
CA ALA A 286 2.96 -6.99 -27.46
C ALA A 286 1.63 -7.30 -28.16
N ALA A 287 0.65 -7.87 -27.44
CA ALA A 287 -0.66 -8.21 -27.97
C ALA A 287 -1.47 -6.97 -28.35
N ASN A 288 -1.39 -5.89 -27.55
CA ASN A 288 -2.10 -4.65 -27.81
C ASN A 288 -1.71 -4.01 -29.16
N SER A 289 -0.48 -4.23 -29.63
CA SER A 289 -0.04 -3.75 -30.95
C SER A 289 -0.66 -4.52 -32.11
N GLN A 290 -1.26 -5.68 -31.87
CA GLN A 290 -1.92 -6.51 -32.88
C GLN A 290 -3.47 -6.43 -32.80
N LEU A 291 -4.00 -5.61 -31.89
CA LEU A 291 -5.45 -5.41 -31.81
C LEU A 291 -5.98 -4.76 -33.09
N PHE A 292 -7.10 -5.28 -33.57
CA PHE A 292 -7.77 -4.83 -34.79
C PHE A 292 -7.03 -5.13 -36.10
N GLU A 293 -5.89 -5.83 -36.07
CA GLU A 293 -5.24 -6.33 -37.27
C GLU A 293 -5.92 -7.57 -37.81
N LEU A 294 -5.71 -7.85 -39.11
CA LEU A 294 -6.25 -9.06 -39.76
C LEU A 294 -5.59 -10.32 -39.19
N ASN A 295 -6.39 -11.35 -38.93
CA ASN A 295 -5.90 -12.63 -38.46
C ASN A 295 -5.31 -13.47 -39.62
N ASP A 296 -4.23 -13.02 -40.19
CA ASP A 296 -3.49 -13.67 -41.23
C ASP A 296 -2.16 -14.27 -40.74
N SER A 297 -1.41 -14.89 -41.65
CA SER A 297 -0.12 -15.52 -41.35
C SER A 297 0.95 -14.49 -41.00
N VAL A 298 0.85 -13.27 -41.53
CA VAL A 298 1.83 -12.20 -41.32
C VAL A 298 1.68 -11.65 -39.89
N THR A 299 0.48 -11.34 -39.51
CA THR A 299 0.18 -10.84 -38.14
C THR A 299 0.57 -11.84 -37.06
N ARG A 300 0.25 -13.13 -37.27
CA ARG A 300 0.68 -14.21 -36.38
C ARG A 300 2.19 -14.35 -36.30
N SER A 301 2.89 -14.27 -37.41
CA SER A 301 4.35 -14.34 -37.44
C SER A 301 4.98 -13.14 -36.77
N ASN A 302 4.42 -11.95 -36.94
CA ASN A 302 4.89 -10.74 -36.23
C ASN A 302 4.77 -10.87 -34.72
N PHE A 303 3.64 -11.37 -34.22
CA PHE A 303 3.46 -11.63 -32.79
C PHE A 303 4.47 -12.66 -32.25
N VAL A 304 4.62 -13.79 -32.94
CA VAL A 304 5.58 -14.85 -32.57
C VAL A 304 7.00 -14.30 -32.52
N ASN A 305 7.39 -13.51 -33.51
CA ASN A 305 8.73 -12.91 -33.59
C ASN A 305 9.04 -11.93 -32.44
N ILE A 306 8.01 -11.34 -31.82
CA ILE A 306 8.17 -10.49 -30.63
C ILE A 306 8.23 -11.34 -29.36
N VAL A 307 7.35 -12.33 -29.24
CA VAL A 307 7.13 -13.10 -28.02
C VAL A 307 8.21 -14.16 -27.80
N GLU A 308 8.61 -14.90 -28.87
CA GLU A 308 9.54 -16.02 -28.74
C GLU A 308 10.91 -15.61 -28.20
N PRO A 309 11.57 -14.53 -28.67
CA PRO A 309 12.84 -14.08 -28.09
C PRO A 309 12.72 -13.74 -26.62
N TYR A 310 11.63 -13.04 -26.22
CA TYR A 310 11.39 -12.68 -24.83
C TYR A 310 11.24 -13.92 -23.93
N LEU A 311 10.47 -14.92 -24.37
CA LEU A 311 10.30 -16.16 -23.60
C LEU A 311 11.59 -16.96 -23.49
N ARG A 312 12.43 -16.96 -24.53
CA ARG A 312 13.77 -17.58 -24.49
C ARG A 312 14.70 -16.87 -23.49
N ASP A 313 14.65 -15.55 -23.43
CA ASP A 313 15.44 -14.77 -22.45
C ASP A 313 14.97 -15.04 -21.02
N VAL A 314 13.69 -15.33 -20.81
CA VAL A 314 13.15 -15.72 -19.50
C VAL A 314 13.54 -17.14 -19.13
N GLU A 315 13.70 -18.05 -20.09
CA GLU A 315 14.12 -19.46 -19.90
C GLU A 315 15.62 -19.56 -19.56
N ALA A 316 16.46 -18.67 -20.08
CA ALA A 316 17.92 -18.68 -19.95
C ALA A 316 18.38 -18.21 -18.56
#